data_1435e6c3158f3c40967f6679621a09e5
#
_entry.id   1435e6c3158f3c40967f6679621a09e5
#
_cell.length_a   1.000
_cell.length_b   1.000
_cell.length_c   1.000
_cell.angle_alpha   90.00
_cell.angle_beta   90.00
_cell.angle_gamma   90.00
#
_symmetry.space_group_name_H-M   'P 1'
#
loop_
_entity.id
_entity.type
_entity.pdbx_description
1 polymer ?
#
loop_
_entity_poly.entity_id
_entity_poly.type
_entity_poly.pdbx_seq_one_letter_code
_entity_poly.pdbx_strand_id
1 'polypeptide(L)'
;SEYRRIYTAAFEKRRETYRTALESIKGRPEWLAVSENPGIPVDQKESVLAVLRQHAEVELDLPDSATVCRRTGATLAQIESDTLAVEAIAGQALRRLMELAAPEEMIERVSVARLYPAQIGNAEELDEFIQGLRERLAKIIAAGGTIILE
;
A
#
# COMPACT_ATOMS: atom_id res chain seq x y z
N SER A 1 27.51 -24.79 -14.68
CA SER A 1 27.88 -25.18 -13.32
C SER A 1 26.62 -25.37 -12.46
N GLU A 2 26.77 -26.11 -11.38
CA GLU A 2 25.71 -26.35 -10.40
C GLU A 2 25.22 -25.04 -9.77
N TYR A 3 26.15 -24.17 -9.41
CA TYR A 3 25.80 -22.85 -8.83
C TYR A 3 24.97 -22.01 -9.81
N ARG A 4 25.35 -21.97 -11.07
CA ARG A 4 24.63 -21.21 -12.08
C ARG A 4 23.19 -21.71 -12.25
N ARG A 5 23.02 -23.02 -12.21
CA ARG A 5 21.68 -23.67 -12.28
C ARG A 5 20.83 -23.29 -11.08
N ILE A 6 21.38 -23.35 -9.88
CA ILE A 6 20.69 -22.99 -8.64
C ILE A 6 20.32 -21.50 -8.63
N TYR A 7 21.26 -20.66 -9.02
CA TYR A 7 21.05 -19.20 -9.09
C TYR A 7 19.92 -18.85 -10.07
N THR A 8 19.97 -19.41 -11.26
CA THR A 8 18.96 -19.21 -12.29
C THR A 8 17.58 -19.66 -11.81
N ALA A 9 17.50 -20.82 -11.19
CA ALA A 9 16.23 -21.34 -10.66
C ALA A 9 15.65 -20.44 -9.57
N ALA A 10 16.49 -19.97 -8.65
CA ALA A 10 16.06 -19.04 -7.59
C ALA A 10 15.58 -17.71 -8.16
N PHE A 11 16.30 -17.18 -9.15
CA PHE A 11 15.95 -15.95 -9.82
C PHE A 11 14.59 -16.05 -10.54
N GLU A 12 14.37 -17.13 -11.29
CA GLU A 12 13.12 -17.36 -11.99
C GLU A 12 11.95 -17.56 -11.01
N LYS A 13 12.21 -18.24 -9.90
CA LYS A 13 11.21 -18.40 -8.83
C LYS A 13 10.81 -17.05 -8.25
N ARG A 14 11.76 -16.17 -7.95
CA ARG A 14 11.48 -14.82 -7.47
C ARG A 14 10.64 -14.05 -8.49
N ARG A 15 11.07 -14.05 -9.75
CA ARG A 15 10.36 -13.37 -10.84
C ARG A 15 8.91 -13.84 -10.93
N GLU A 16 8.68 -15.15 -10.98
CA GLU A 16 7.35 -15.71 -11.10
C GLU A 16 6.47 -15.42 -9.87
N THR A 17 7.05 -15.48 -8.69
CA THR A 17 6.34 -15.18 -7.43
C THR A 17 5.86 -13.73 -7.41
N TYR A 18 6.73 -12.79 -7.79
CA TYR A 18 6.36 -11.37 -7.85
C TYR A 18 5.41 -11.06 -9.00
N ARG A 19 5.54 -11.75 -10.13
CA ARG A 19 4.61 -11.61 -11.25
C ARG A 19 3.20 -12.05 -10.85
N THR A 20 3.07 -13.17 -10.17
CA THR A 20 1.78 -13.67 -9.68
C THR A 20 1.14 -12.68 -8.71
N ALA A 21 1.91 -12.14 -7.77
CA ALA A 21 1.42 -11.13 -6.83
C ALA A 21 0.99 -9.84 -7.54
N LEU A 22 1.76 -9.39 -8.51
CA LEU A 22 1.46 -8.21 -9.32
C LEU A 22 0.15 -8.38 -10.10
N GLU A 23 -0.02 -9.52 -10.77
CA GLU A 23 -1.24 -9.82 -11.52
C GLU A 23 -2.47 -9.94 -10.62
N SER A 24 -2.30 -10.52 -9.45
CA SER A 24 -3.37 -10.61 -8.44
C SER A 24 -3.86 -9.23 -8.02
N ILE A 25 -2.94 -8.29 -7.76
CA ILE A 25 -3.32 -6.93 -7.38
C ILE A 25 -3.97 -6.19 -8.55
N LYS A 26 -3.44 -6.33 -9.75
CA LYS A 26 -4.00 -5.69 -10.96
C LYS A 26 -5.42 -6.20 -11.29
N GLY A 27 -5.77 -7.38 -10.86
CA GLY A 27 -7.12 -7.94 -11.04
C GLY A 27 -8.14 -7.46 -10.02
N ARG A 28 -7.74 -6.69 -9.01
CA ARG A 28 -8.64 -6.25 -7.95
C ARG A 28 -9.45 -5.01 -8.37
N PRO A 29 -10.72 -4.91 -7.89
CA PRO A 29 -11.53 -3.72 -8.16
C PRO A 29 -10.88 -2.41 -7.69
N GLU A 30 -10.15 -2.45 -6.58
CA GLU A 30 -9.45 -1.29 -6.03
C GLU A 30 -8.38 -0.76 -7.00
N TRP A 31 -7.67 -1.66 -7.69
CA TRP A 31 -6.71 -1.26 -8.71
C TRP A 31 -7.37 -0.59 -9.91
N LEU A 32 -8.48 -1.14 -10.37
CA LEU A 32 -9.24 -0.54 -11.47
C LEU A 32 -9.73 0.87 -11.10
N ALA A 33 -10.25 1.03 -9.88
CA ALA A 33 -10.70 2.32 -9.39
C ALA A 33 -9.56 3.35 -9.36
N VAL A 34 -8.36 2.96 -8.93
CA VAL A 34 -7.19 3.85 -8.88
C VAL A 34 -6.63 4.12 -10.26
N SER A 35 -6.46 3.07 -11.09
CA SER A 35 -5.84 3.21 -12.41
C SER A 35 -6.66 4.06 -13.37
N GLU A 36 -7.98 4.00 -13.26
CA GLU A 36 -8.90 4.76 -14.11
C GLU A 36 -9.23 6.15 -13.56
N ASN A 37 -8.81 6.47 -12.34
CA ASN A 37 -9.12 7.76 -11.72
C ASN A 37 -8.11 8.82 -12.18
N PRO A 38 -8.56 9.82 -12.98
CA PRO A 38 -7.67 10.89 -13.45
C PRO A 38 -7.23 11.86 -12.36
N GLY A 39 -7.90 11.86 -11.20
CA GLY A 39 -7.54 12.68 -10.05
C GLY A 39 -6.34 12.18 -9.27
N ILE A 40 -5.90 10.94 -9.52
CA ILE A 40 -4.73 10.36 -8.85
C ILE A 40 -3.52 10.52 -9.78
N PRO A 41 -2.42 11.16 -9.33
CA PRO A 41 -1.21 11.31 -10.14
C PRO A 41 -0.63 9.97 -10.59
N VAL A 42 -0.09 9.93 -11.81
CA VAL A 42 0.48 8.71 -12.41
C VAL A 42 1.62 8.15 -11.58
N ASP A 43 2.48 9.02 -11.03
CA ASP A 43 3.60 8.63 -10.18
C ASP A 43 3.15 7.93 -8.89
N GLN A 44 2.02 8.34 -8.31
CA GLN A 44 1.43 7.66 -7.16
C GLN A 44 0.87 6.29 -7.54
N LYS A 45 0.21 6.18 -8.68
CA LYS A 45 -0.28 4.89 -9.19
C LYS A 45 0.86 3.91 -9.42
N GLU A 46 1.93 4.37 -10.05
CA GLU A 46 3.09 3.54 -10.34
C GLU A 46 3.84 3.14 -9.07
N SER A 47 3.93 4.02 -8.08
CA SER A 47 4.64 3.74 -6.82
C SER A 47 4.02 2.59 -6.03
N VAL A 48 2.71 2.37 -6.13
CA VAL A 48 2.02 1.25 -5.48
C VAL A 48 2.59 -0.09 -5.92
N LEU A 49 2.90 -0.23 -7.20
CA LEU A 49 3.35 -1.48 -7.81
C LEU A 49 4.86 -1.54 -8.04
N ALA A 50 5.60 -0.48 -7.71
CA ALA A 50 7.01 -0.34 -8.08
C ALA A 50 7.89 -1.51 -7.65
N VAL A 51 7.80 -1.93 -6.37
CA VAL A 51 8.63 -3.01 -5.84
C VAL A 51 8.26 -4.36 -6.47
N LEU A 52 6.95 -4.62 -6.63
CA LEU A 52 6.48 -5.86 -7.27
C LEU A 52 6.93 -5.90 -8.72
N ARG A 53 6.81 -4.79 -9.44
CA ARG A 53 7.20 -4.69 -10.85
C ARG A 53 8.70 -4.86 -11.03
N GLN A 54 9.49 -4.29 -10.13
CA GLN A 54 10.95 -4.39 -10.19
C GLN A 54 11.42 -5.85 -10.26
N HIS A 55 10.86 -6.73 -9.45
CA HIS A 55 11.23 -8.14 -9.43
C HIS A 55 10.49 -8.98 -10.48
N ALA A 56 9.30 -8.58 -10.87
CA ALA A 56 8.50 -9.28 -11.88
C ALA A 56 9.02 -9.06 -13.30
N GLU A 57 9.62 -7.91 -13.58
CA GLU A 57 10.03 -7.50 -14.93
C GLU A 57 11.55 -7.52 -15.14
N VAL A 58 12.34 -7.82 -14.11
CA VAL A 58 13.80 -7.85 -14.23
C VAL A 58 14.26 -9.01 -15.10
N GLU A 59 15.23 -8.74 -15.96
CA GLU A 59 15.86 -9.76 -16.79
C GLU A 59 17.13 -10.28 -16.14
N LEU A 60 17.37 -11.58 -16.29
CA LEU A 60 18.60 -12.22 -15.83
C LEU A 60 19.66 -12.15 -16.93
N ASP A 61 20.70 -11.38 -16.68
CA ASP A 61 21.88 -11.31 -17.55
C ASP A 61 22.95 -12.23 -16.97
N LEU A 62 23.26 -13.31 -17.68
CA LEU A 62 24.25 -14.33 -17.29
C LEU A 62 25.37 -14.42 -18.34
N PRO A 63 26.20 -13.38 -18.51
CA PRO A 63 27.24 -13.43 -19.52
C PRO A 63 28.32 -14.49 -19.21
N ASP A 64 28.70 -14.66 -17.95
CA ASP A 64 29.56 -15.74 -17.50
C ASP A 64 29.37 -15.98 -15.98
N SER A 65 29.83 -17.16 -15.53
CA SER A 65 29.60 -17.62 -14.16
C SER A 65 30.38 -16.84 -13.09
N ALA A 66 31.45 -16.16 -13.45
CA ALA A 66 32.31 -15.45 -12.49
C ALA A 66 31.76 -14.05 -12.14
N THR A 67 30.98 -13.47 -13.03
CA THR A 67 30.51 -12.09 -12.92
C THR A 67 29.03 -11.96 -12.59
N VAL A 68 28.29 -13.06 -12.53
CA VAL A 68 26.82 -13.05 -12.29
C VAL A 68 26.46 -12.24 -11.04
N CYS A 69 27.09 -12.55 -9.90
CA CYS A 69 26.78 -11.86 -8.64
C CYS A 69 27.18 -10.38 -8.65
N ARG A 70 28.17 -10.00 -9.42
CA ARG A 70 28.64 -8.61 -9.50
C ARG A 70 27.75 -7.74 -10.38
N ARG A 71 27.23 -8.30 -11.46
CA ARG A 71 26.40 -7.56 -12.42
C ARG A 71 24.95 -7.42 -11.97
N THR A 72 24.38 -8.46 -11.40
CA THR A 72 23.00 -8.41 -10.90
C THR A 72 22.87 -7.71 -9.55
N GLY A 73 24.00 -7.51 -8.84
CA GLY A 73 23.99 -6.89 -7.52
C GLY A 73 23.34 -7.71 -6.42
N ALA A 74 22.82 -8.89 -6.75
CA ALA A 74 22.08 -9.72 -5.80
C ALA A 74 22.80 -11.07 -5.58
N THR A 75 22.95 -11.44 -4.31
CA THR A 75 23.42 -12.78 -3.92
C THR A 75 22.26 -13.78 -3.96
N LEU A 76 22.60 -15.07 -3.98
CA LEU A 76 21.59 -16.13 -3.90
C LEU A 76 20.73 -15.96 -2.63
N ALA A 77 21.37 -15.69 -1.48
CA ALA A 77 20.66 -15.45 -0.23
C ALA A 77 19.69 -14.26 -0.32
N GLN A 78 20.08 -13.19 -1.00
CA GLN A 78 19.21 -12.03 -1.21
C GLN A 78 18.01 -12.39 -2.07
N ILE A 79 18.22 -13.15 -3.14
CA ILE A 79 17.13 -13.58 -4.02
C ILE A 79 16.12 -14.45 -3.27
N GLU A 80 16.60 -15.37 -2.45
CA GLU A 80 15.75 -16.22 -1.63
C GLU A 80 14.97 -15.41 -0.58
N SER A 81 15.64 -14.46 0.07
CA SER A 81 15.02 -13.55 1.04
C SER A 81 13.93 -12.69 0.38
N ASP A 82 14.20 -12.14 -0.80
CA ASP A 82 13.22 -11.35 -1.56
C ASP A 82 11.99 -12.20 -1.90
N THR A 83 12.19 -13.46 -2.26
CA THR A 83 11.09 -14.37 -2.59
C THR A 83 10.19 -14.61 -1.37
N LEU A 84 10.77 -14.76 -0.18
CA LEU A 84 10.02 -14.94 1.06
C LEU A 84 9.28 -13.66 1.49
N ALA A 85 9.79 -12.50 1.10
CA ALA A 85 9.21 -11.21 1.46
C ALA A 85 8.00 -10.80 0.61
N VAL A 86 7.66 -11.56 -0.44
CA VAL A 86 6.61 -11.18 -1.40
C VAL A 86 5.25 -10.90 -0.74
N GLU A 87 4.84 -11.70 0.24
CA GLU A 87 3.55 -11.53 0.91
C GLU A 87 3.48 -10.21 1.69
N ALA A 88 4.55 -9.86 2.39
CA ALA A 88 4.63 -8.60 3.13
C ALA A 88 4.61 -7.41 2.17
N ILE A 89 5.34 -7.49 1.07
CA ILE A 89 5.41 -6.43 0.06
C ILE A 89 4.06 -6.29 -0.65
N ALA A 90 3.43 -7.40 -1.03
CA ALA A 90 2.10 -7.38 -1.64
C ALA A 90 1.04 -6.82 -0.69
N GLY A 91 1.12 -7.16 0.59
CA GLY A 91 0.24 -6.61 1.62
C GLY A 91 0.38 -5.10 1.80
N GLN A 92 1.60 -4.59 1.75
CA GLN A 92 1.86 -3.14 1.79
C GLN A 92 1.31 -2.44 0.54
N ALA A 93 1.52 -3.03 -0.64
CA ALA A 93 0.99 -2.50 -1.89
C ALA A 93 -0.54 -2.44 -1.86
N LEU A 94 -1.18 -3.49 -1.37
CA LEU A 94 -2.63 -3.54 -1.24
C LEU A 94 -3.17 -2.48 -0.28
N ARG A 95 -2.53 -2.31 0.88
CA ARG A 95 -2.92 -1.26 1.83
C ARG A 95 -2.83 0.12 1.21
N ARG A 96 -1.73 0.41 0.52
CA ARG A 96 -1.54 1.69 -0.18
C ARG A 96 -2.60 1.90 -1.26
N LEU A 97 -2.91 0.84 -1.99
CA LEU A 97 -3.94 0.86 -3.02
C LEU A 97 -5.32 1.19 -2.44
N MET A 98 -5.66 0.58 -1.31
CA MET A 98 -6.94 0.84 -0.63
C MET A 98 -7.03 2.27 -0.12
N GLU A 99 -5.93 2.84 0.38
CA GLU A 99 -5.87 4.25 0.78
C GLU A 99 -6.12 5.19 -0.40
N LEU A 100 -5.51 4.90 -1.55
CA LEU A 100 -5.69 5.72 -2.77
C LEU A 100 -7.08 5.55 -3.39
N ALA A 101 -7.68 4.37 -3.26
CA ALA A 101 -9.02 4.09 -3.76
C ALA A 101 -10.12 4.70 -2.89
N ALA A 102 -9.83 5.03 -1.63
CA ALA A 102 -10.81 5.65 -0.76
C ALA A 102 -11.15 7.06 -1.28
N PRO A 103 -12.43 7.37 -1.52
CA PRO A 103 -12.82 8.70 -1.99
C PRO A 103 -12.48 9.76 -0.94
N GLU A 104 -11.72 10.79 -1.31
CA GLU A 104 -11.38 11.90 -0.41
C GLU A 104 -12.65 12.59 0.13
N GLU A 105 -13.70 12.63 -0.67
CA GLU A 105 -15.00 13.19 -0.33
C GLU A 105 -15.65 12.50 0.87
N MET A 106 -15.26 11.25 1.15
CA MET A 106 -15.78 10.47 2.27
C MET A 106 -14.90 10.52 3.51
N ILE A 107 -13.77 11.26 3.44
CA ILE A 107 -12.88 11.45 4.58
C ILE A 107 -13.07 12.88 5.08
N GLU A 108 -13.57 13.02 6.30
CA GLU A 108 -13.68 14.31 6.96
C GLU A 108 -12.76 14.36 8.18
N ARG A 109 -11.93 15.40 8.21
CA ARG A 109 -11.03 15.67 9.33
C ARG A 109 -11.73 16.54 10.34
N VAL A 110 -11.87 16.04 11.55
CA VAL A 110 -12.52 16.75 12.63
C VAL A 110 -11.47 17.10 13.70
N SER A 111 -11.27 18.39 13.90
CA SER A 111 -10.40 18.87 14.99
C SER A 111 -11.22 18.97 16.26
N VAL A 112 -10.94 18.08 17.21
CA VAL A 112 -11.62 18.06 18.50
C VAL A 112 -11.36 19.35 19.28
N ALA A 113 -10.15 19.91 19.15
CA ALA A 113 -9.78 21.16 19.82
C ALA A 113 -10.66 22.35 19.37
N ARG A 114 -11.10 22.38 18.11
CA ARG A 114 -12.00 23.42 17.60
C ARG A 114 -13.44 23.27 18.04
N LEU A 115 -13.83 22.07 18.46
CA LEU A 115 -15.16 21.76 18.97
C LEU A 115 -15.29 21.99 20.47
N TYR A 116 -14.14 22.13 21.17
CA TYR A 116 -14.16 22.39 22.61
C TYR A 116 -14.66 23.80 22.89
N PRO A 117 -15.61 23.95 23.80
CA PRO A 117 -15.93 25.24 24.36
C PRO A 117 -14.72 25.74 25.17
N ALA A 118 -14.59 27.06 25.33
CA ALA A 118 -13.49 27.65 26.07
C ALA A 118 -13.45 27.16 27.52
N GLN A 119 -14.59 26.76 28.07
CA GLN A 119 -14.70 26.28 29.44
C GLN A 119 -15.97 25.42 29.59
N ILE A 120 -15.83 24.31 30.32
CA ILE A 120 -16.96 23.50 30.76
C ILE A 120 -16.97 23.59 32.28
N GLY A 121 -18.01 24.22 32.83
CA GLY A 121 -18.10 24.50 34.27
C GLY A 121 -19.00 23.54 35.07
N ASN A 122 -19.83 22.75 34.42
CA ASN A 122 -20.74 21.84 35.07
C ASN A 122 -21.11 20.62 34.22
N ALA A 123 -21.80 19.65 34.81
CA ALA A 123 -22.18 18.40 34.12
C ALA A 123 -23.17 18.63 32.99
N GLU A 124 -24.03 19.61 33.08
CA GLU A 124 -24.99 19.94 32.01
C GLU A 124 -24.27 20.44 30.75
N GLU A 125 -23.32 21.33 30.91
CA GLU A 125 -22.49 21.83 29.79
C GLU A 125 -21.68 20.70 29.17
N LEU A 126 -21.17 19.77 29.98
CA LEU A 126 -20.45 18.59 29.48
C LEU A 126 -21.36 17.68 28.66
N ASP A 127 -22.57 17.42 29.13
CA ASP A 127 -23.55 16.59 28.43
C ASP A 127 -23.96 17.24 27.09
N GLU A 128 -24.18 18.54 27.05
CA GLU A 128 -24.48 19.26 25.83
C GLU A 128 -23.33 19.18 24.82
N PHE A 129 -22.10 19.32 25.28
CA PHE A 129 -20.90 19.20 24.44
C PHE A 129 -20.79 17.79 23.84
N ILE A 130 -20.89 16.75 24.66
CA ILE A 130 -20.81 15.35 24.24
C ILE A 130 -21.92 15.02 23.25
N GLN A 131 -23.14 15.46 23.52
CA GLN A 131 -24.28 15.22 22.66
C GLN A 131 -24.10 15.92 21.29
N GLY A 132 -23.66 17.16 21.27
CA GLY A 132 -23.39 17.90 20.04
C GLY A 132 -22.28 17.25 19.20
N LEU A 133 -21.21 16.82 19.85
CA LEU A 133 -20.12 16.10 19.20
C LEU A 133 -20.61 14.79 18.59
N ARG A 134 -21.35 14.00 19.36
CA ARG A 134 -21.90 12.73 18.91
C ARG A 134 -22.83 12.91 17.70
N GLU A 135 -23.71 13.88 17.70
CA GLU A 135 -24.63 14.17 16.59
C GLU A 135 -23.86 14.54 15.34
N ARG A 136 -22.83 15.38 15.47
CA ARG A 136 -22.00 15.79 14.34
C ARG A 136 -21.25 14.62 13.73
N LEU A 137 -20.61 13.79 14.54
CA LEU A 137 -19.88 12.62 14.07
C LEU A 137 -20.81 11.56 13.47
N ALA A 138 -21.99 11.38 14.06
CA ALA A 138 -22.99 10.43 13.58
C ALA A 138 -23.51 10.82 12.18
N LYS A 139 -23.67 12.10 11.90
CA LYS A 139 -24.08 12.59 10.55
C LYS A 139 -23.03 12.25 9.50
N ILE A 140 -21.74 12.39 9.82
CA ILE A 140 -20.65 12.08 8.91
C ILE A 140 -20.66 10.59 8.58
N ILE A 141 -20.81 9.73 9.58
CA ILE A 141 -20.86 8.27 9.43
C ILE A 141 -22.10 7.86 8.63
N ALA A 142 -23.26 8.44 8.93
CA ALA A 142 -24.51 8.13 8.25
C ALA A 142 -24.45 8.50 6.76
N ALA A 143 -23.66 9.52 6.39
CA ALA A 143 -23.43 9.90 5.00
C ALA A 143 -22.41 8.99 4.29
N GLY A 144 -21.87 7.98 4.97
CA GLY A 144 -20.85 7.06 4.46
C GLY A 144 -19.42 7.58 4.54
N GLY A 145 -19.20 8.66 5.29
CA GLY A 145 -17.88 9.27 5.47
C GLY A 145 -17.00 8.55 6.48
N THR A 146 -15.72 8.82 6.41
CA THR A 146 -14.70 8.39 7.38
C THR A 146 -14.25 9.60 8.17
N ILE A 147 -14.10 9.45 9.48
CA ILE A 147 -13.69 10.52 10.38
C ILE A 147 -12.23 10.33 10.78
N ILE A 148 -11.45 11.40 10.67
CA ILE A 148 -10.09 11.47 11.22
C ILE A 148 -10.12 12.52 12.33
N LEU A 149 -9.82 12.11 13.56
CA LEU A 149 -9.72 13.01 14.71
C LEU A 149 -8.31 13.59 14.79
N GLU A 150 -8.23 14.88 14.93
CA GLU A 150 -6.98 15.62 15.07
C GLU A 150 -6.89 16.32 16.44
#